data_97a6b67bbdf2c4a7d2ea3bebf0b9a564
#
_entry.id   97a6b67bbdf2c4a7d2ea3bebf0b9a564
#
_cell.length_a   1.000
_cell.length_b   1.000
_cell.length_c   1.000
_cell.angle_alpha   90.00
_cell.angle_beta   90.00
_cell.angle_gamma   90.00
#
_symmetry.space_group_name_H-M   'P 1'
#
loop_
_entity.id
_entity.type
_entity.pdbx_description
1 polymer ?
#
loop_
_entity_poly.entity_id
_entity_poly.type
_entity_poly.pdbx_seq_one_letter_code
_entity_poly.pdbx_strand_id
1 'polypeptide(L)'
;MPAQATAPRPRGRMVEIGCGRTLHAVSAGPASSARPLVLLEAGAFGFSADWAAVQDKLSHRGLRSLAYDRAGLGFSQPGPEPRDGDAIARDLEKLLLHLGEPGPFVLCGHSMAGLHVRLFAAGNAARVVGVVLVDATTPEAMDSRMISGFVQHFGTATRLAAWGAEAGLLAPLSGTGLGDAIGLEGAPGMEKRWAFANPGHNHWASREVQCWADSAREAREAGTFDPRLPVAVILTGTAAERSGFRGVQTAPARASNHGLIDYVAGASHATMLNGVYADAIIRGVEHAMGLAVDDAGGSTSRAEP
;
A
#
# COMPACT_ATOMS: atom_id res chain seq x y z
N MET A 1 5.30 -22.33 -26.27
CA MET A 1 5.26 -21.44 -25.10
C MET A 1 5.26 -20.02 -25.64
N PRO A 2 4.26 -19.16 -25.34
CA PRO A 2 4.36 -17.75 -25.69
C PRO A 2 5.60 -17.16 -24.99
N ALA A 3 6.37 -16.35 -25.70
CA ALA A 3 7.55 -15.70 -25.15
C ALA A 3 7.12 -14.84 -23.96
N GLN A 4 7.58 -15.15 -22.77
CA GLN A 4 7.41 -14.27 -21.61
C GLN A 4 8.13 -12.95 -21.93
N ALA A 5 7.43 -11.82 -21.74
CA ALA A 5 8.06 -10.52 -21.89
C ALA A 5 9.26 -10.44 -20.92
N THR A 6 10.42 -10.06 -21.46
CA THR A 6 11.64 -9.91 -20.67
C THR A 6 11.37 -8.93 -19.53
N ALA A 7 11.74 -9.30 -18.31
CA ALA A 7 11.59 -8.42 -17.16
C ALA A 7 12.34 -7.11 -17.39
N PRO A 8 11.74 -5.95 -17.12
CA PRO A 8 12.47 -4.68 -17.15
C PRO A 8 13.55 -4.68 -16.08
N ARG A 9 14.56 -3.80 -16.23
CA ARG A 9 15.54 -3.59 -15.18
C ARG A 9 14.82 -3.00 -13.96
N PRO A 10 14.84 -3.66 -12.78
CA PRO A 10 14.16 -3.15 -11.61
C PRO A 10 14.81 -1.86 -11.11
N ARG A 11 14.02 -0.92 -10.61
CA ARG A 11 14.51 0.19 -9.79
C ARG A 11 14.93 -0.38 -8.42
N GLY A 12 15.71 0.33 -7.65
CA GLY A 12 16.05 -0.13 -6.30
C GLY A 12 17.03 -1.32 -6.24
N ARG A 13 16.88 -2.17 -5.24
CA ARG A 13 17.81 -3.29 -4.99
C ARG A 13 17.12 -4.51 -4.38
N MET A 14 17.72 -5.67 -4.57
CA MET A 14 17.38 -6.90 -3.86
C MET A 14 18.04 -6.87 -2.47
N VAL A 15 17.29 -7.23 -1.45
CA VAL A 15 17.72 -7.28 -0.04
C VAL A 15 17.48 -8.68 0.50
N GLU A 16 18.50 -9.34 0.99
CA GLU A 16 18.34 -10.61 1.68
C GLU A 16 17.64 -10.40 3.02
N ILE A 17 16.64 -11.23 3.33
CA ILE A 17 15.85 -11.15 4.56
C ILE A 17 15.98 -12.40 5.44
N GLY A 18 17.03 -13.16 5.21
CA GLY A 18 17.30 -14.42 5.89
C GLY A 18 16.71 -15.63 5.18
N CYS A 19 17.23 -16.80 5.52
CA CYS A 19 16.85 -18.09 4.94
C CYS A 19 16.98 -18.17 3.40
N GLY A 20 17.94 -17.44 2.82
CA GLY A 20 18.18 -17.40 1.38
C GLY A 20 17.09 -16.71 0.57
N ARG A 21 16.19 -15.96 1.21
CA ARG A 21 15.13 -15.20 0.55
C ARG A 21 15.52 -13.74 0.36
N THR A 22 15.15 -13.19 -0.79
CA THR A 22 15.36 -11.76 -1.10
C THR A 22 14.05 -11.07 -1.40
N LEU A 23 13.92 -9.83 -0.91
CA LEU A 23 12.86 -8.90 -1.30
C LEU A 23 13.45 -7.73 -2.08
N HIS A 24 12.71 -7.25 -3.07
CA HIS A 24 13.04 -6.04 -3.78
C HIS A 24 12.57 -4.82 -3.00
N ALA A 25 13.43 -3.81 -2.89
CA ALA A 25 13.14 -2.59 -2.15
C ALA A 25 13.63 -1.35 -2.91
N VAL A 26 12.82 -0.29 -2.89
CA VAL A 26 13.09 1.00 -3.53
C VAL A 26 13.08 2.08 -2.45
N SER A 27 14.27 2.56 -2.10
CA SER A 27 14.44 3.72 -1.22
C SER A 27 14.49 5.00 -2.05
N ALA A 28 13.88 6.07 -1.55
CA ALA A 28 13.92 7.38 -2.19
C ALA A 28 14.07 8.50 -1.14
N GLY A 29 14.52 9.68 -1.60
CA GLY A 29 14.82 10.81 -0.74
C GLY A 29 16.27 10.88 -0.29
N PRO A 30 16.62 11.79 0.65
CA PRO A 30 17.98 11.98 1.11
C PRO A 30 18.55 10.74 1.79
N ALA A 31 19.86 10.49 1.68
CA ALA A 31 20.53 9.30 2.23
C ALA A 31 20.40 9.20 3.76
N SER A 32 20.29 10.34 4.45
CA SER A 32 20.05 10.42 5.90
C SER A 32 19.08 11.54 6.22
N SER A 33 18.30 11.36 7.27
CA SER A 33 17.37 12.37 7.77
C SER A 33 17.09 12.11 9.24
N ALA A 34 16.93 13.17 10.03
CA ALA A 34 16.39 13.09 11.39
C ALA A 34 14.88 12.86 11.42
N ARG A 35 14.20 12.98 10.27
CA ARG A 35 12.76 12.74 10.15
C ARG A 35 12.47 11.25 10.04
N PRO A 36 11.27 10.81 10.45
CA PRO A 36 10.83 9.43 10.30
C PRO A 36 10.93 8.92 8.85
N LEU A 37 11.21 7.64 8.68
CA LEU A 37 11.13 6.98 7.37
C LEU A 37 9.67 6.67 7.03
N VAL A 38 9.23 7.05 5.83
CA VAL A 38 7.89 6.70 5.33
C VAL A 38 7.92 5.30 4.74
N LEU A 39 7.22 4.36 5.34
CA LEU A 39 7.03 3.00 4.83
C LEU A 39 5.78 2.94 3.97
N LEU A 40 5.92 2.57 2.71
CA LEU A 40 4.86 2.57 1.71
C LEU A 40 4.41 1.13 1.42
N GLU A 41 3.23 0.77 1.92
CA GLU A 41 2.66 -0.57 1.79
C GLU A 41 1.59 -0.59 0.69
N ALA A 42 1.80 -1.40 -0.34
CA ALA A 42 0.93 -1.45 -1.51
C ALA A 42 -0.33 -2.31 -1.29
N GLY A 43 -1.38 -2.01 -2.01
CA GLY A 43 -2.63 -2.77 -2.02
C GLY A 43 -2.53 -4.15 -2.69
N ALA A 44 -3.66 -4.79 -2.95
CA ALA A 44 -3.71 -6.04 -3.69
C ALA A 44 -3.10 -5.88 -5.09
N PHE A 45 -2.29 -6.83 -5.54
CA PHE A 45 -1.53 -6.76 -6.81
C PHE A 45 -0.57 -5.56 -6.91
N GLY A 46 -0.42 -4.82 -5.82
CA GLY A 46 0.48 -3.68 -5.75
C GLY A 46 1.89 -4.07 -5.32
N PHE A 47 2.87 -3.27 -5.74
CA PHE A 47 4.27 -3.41 -5.37
C PHE A 47 4.98 -2.05 -5.45
N SER A 48 6.28 -1.98 -5.29
CA SER A 48 7.02 -0.72 -5.19
C SER A 48 6.79 0.26 -6.35
N ALA A 49 6.47 -0.24 -7.56
CA ALA A 49 6.18 0.64 -8.70
C ALA A 49 4.98 1.55 -8.46
N ASP A 50 3.96 1.08 -7.76
CA ASP A 50 2.73 1.83 -7.50
C ASP A 50 2.98 3.12 -6.73
N TRP A 51 4.04 3.15 -5.94
CA TRP A 51 4.41 4.27 -5.08
C TRP A 51 5.40 5.26 -5.71
N ALA A 52 5.82 5.04 -6.97
CA ALA A 52 6.87 5.83 -7.58
C ALA A 52 6.61 7.34 -7.58
N ALA A 53 5.40 7.76 -7.99
CA ALA A 53 5.04 9.19 -8.01
C ALA A 53 4.96 9.80 -6.61
N VAL A 54 4.50 9.03 -5.62
CA VAL A 54 4.47 9.44 -4.21
C VAL A 54 5.90 9.57 -3.68
N GLN A 55 6.79 8.60 -3.99
CA GLN A 55 8.21 8.65 -3.59
C GLN A 55 8.92 9.87 -4.17
N ASP A 56 8.66 10.21 -5.43
CA ASP A 56 9.23 11.40 -6.06
C ASP A 56 8.81 12.68 -5.34
N LYS A 57 7.51 12.82 -5.02
CA LYS A 57 6.99 13.98 -4.29
C LYS A 57 7.55 14.06 -2.86
N LEU A 58 7.62 12.93 -2.14
CA LEU A 58 8.24 12.86 -0.81
C LEU A 58 9.72 13.29 -0.87
N SER A 59 10.45 12.83 -1.89
CA SER A 59 11.86 13.21 -2.10
C SER A 59 12.03 14.70 -2.33
N HIS A 60 11.15 15.34 -3.12
CA HIS A 60 11.15 16.80 -3.32
C HIS A 60 10.87 17.59 -2.03
N ARG A 61 10.17 16.99 -1.05
CA ARG A 61 9.96 17.54 0.30
C ARG A 61 11.09 17.20 1.28
N GLY A 62 12.16 16.55 0.81
CA GLY A 62 13.30 16.12 1.65
C GLY A 62 12.92 15.01 2.63
N LEU A 63 11.90 14.22 2.32
CA LEU A 63 11.45 13.08 3.11
C LEU A 63 11.99 11.77 2.53
N ARG A 64 12.47 10.88 3.42
CA ARG A 64 12.88 9.52 3.05
C ARG A 64 11.67 8.61 2.96
N SER A 65 11.64 7.76 1.97
CA SER A 65 10.61 6.73 1.84
C SER A 65 11.18 5.39 1.40
N LEU A 66 10.51 4.32 1.78
CA LEU A 66 10.81 2.95 1.39
C LEU A 66 9.51 2.31 0.86
N ALA A 67 9.53 1.92 -0.39
CA ALA A 67 8.56 1.00 -0.98
C ALA A 67 9.23 -0.35 -1.21
N TYR A 68 8.47 -1.43 -1.20
CA TYR A 68 9.02 -2.76 -1.42
C TYR A 68 8.02 -3.67 -2.12
N ASP A 69 8.52 -4.75 -2.65
CA ASP A 69 7.70 -5.79 -3.24
C ASP A 69 7.55 -6.91 -2.21
N ARG A 70 6.31 -7.21 -1.82
CA ARG A 70 6.03 -8.34 -0.93
C ARG A 70 6.48 -9.65 -1.58
N ALA A 71 6.68 -10.67 -0.78
CA ALA A 71 7.19 -11.96 -1.26
C ALA A 71 6.34 -12.54 -2.40
N GLY A 72 6.98 -12.82 -3.53
CA GLY A 72 6.35 -13.29 -4.77
C GLY A 72 5.77 -12.21 -5.67
N LEU A 73 5.67 -10.95 -5.21
CA LEU A 73 5.20 -9.84 -6.03
C LEU A 73 6.38 -9.11 -6.68
N GLY A 74 6.10 -8.41 -7.78
CA GLY A 74 7.12 -7.64 -8.49
C GLY A 74 8.37 -8.45 -8.78
N PHE A 75 9.48 -8.02 -8.22
CA PHE A 75 10.80 -8.66 -8.39
C PHE A 75 11.22 -9.49 -7.16
N SER A 76 10.40 -9.55 -6.12
CA SER A 76 10.70 -10.31 -4.90
C SER A 76 10.56 -11.81 -5.11
N GLN A 77 11.43 -12.57 -4.43
CA GLN A 77 11.30 -14.01 -4.38
C GLN A 77 10.04 -14.43 -3.60
N PRO A 78 9.46 -15.58 -3.93
CA PRO A 78 8.36 -16.17 -3.18
C PRO A 78 8.66 -16.36 -1.68
N GLY A 79 7.62 -16.37 -0.88
CA GLY A 79 7.67 -16.70 0.54
C GLY A 79 6.90 -17.95 0.88
N PRO A 80 7.00 -18.44 2.12
CA PRO A 80 6.14 -19.52 2.58
C PRO A 80 4.68 -19.10 2.64
N GLU A 81 3.77 -20.04 2.44
CA GLU A 81 2.34 -19.85 2.67
C GLU A 81 2.00 -20.16 4.15
N PRO A 82 0.90 -19.58 4.69
CA PRO A 82 -0.02 -18.63 4.03
C PRO A 82 0.63 -17.25 3.85
N ARG A 83 0.08 -16.45 2.90
CA ARG A 83 0.49 -15.06 2.68
C ARG A 83 -0.53 -14.10 3.33
N ASP A 84 -0.77 -14.30 4.61
CA ASP A 84 -1.62 -13.47 5.47
C ASP A 84 -0.91 -12.20 5.94
N GLY A 85 -1.63 -11.37 6.68
CA GLY A 85 -1.13 -10.09 7.18
C GLY A 85 0.06 -10.26 8.13
N ASP A 86 0.03 -11.27 8.99
CA ASP A 86 1.12 -11.59 9.92
C ASP A 86 2.41 -12.00 9.16
N ALA A 87 2.30 -12.80 8.11
CA ALA A 87 3.45 -13.18 7.29
C ALA A 87 4.05 -11.96 6.58
N ILE A 88 3.20 -11.05 6.09
CA ILE A 88 3.63 -9.80 5.46
C ILE A 88 4.33 -8.89 6.46
N ALA A 89 3.75 -8.69 7.65
CA ALA A 89 4.35 -7.86 8.71
C ALA A 89 5.72 -8.40 9.16
N ARG A 90 5.85 -9.73 9.31
CA ARG A 90 7.13 -10.37 9.64
C ARG A 90 8.19 -10.22 8.54
N ASP A 91 7.79 -10.32 7.27
CA ASP A 91 8.72 -10.13 6.15
C ASP A 91 9.20 -8.66 6.08
N LEU A 92 8.32 -7.68 6.32
CA LEU A 92 8.68 -6.26 6.40
C LEU A 92 9.65 -6.00 7.56
N GLU A 93 9.41 -6.58 8.75
CA GLU A 93 10.32 -6.44 9.89
C GLU A 93 11.73 -6.94 9.56
N LYS A 94 11.84 -8.12 8.93
CA LYS A 94 13.13 -8.66 8.47
C LYS A 94 13.79 -7.75 7.44
N LEU A 95 13.02 -7.22 6.49
CA LEU A 95 13.52 -6.29 5.47
C LEU A 95 14.15 -5.06 6.15
N LEU A 96 13.43 -4.44 7.09
CA LEU A 96 13.92 -3.26 7.83
C LEU A 96 15.18 -3.56 8.65
N LEU A 97 15.23 -4.72 9.29
CA LEU A 97 16.41 -5.17 10.03
C LEU A 97 17.64 -5.27 9.12
N HIS A 98 17.50 -5.90 7.94
CA HIS A 98 18.62 -6.08 6.99
C HIS A 98 18.98 -4.78 6.24
N LEU A 99 18.05 -3.84 6.17
CA LEU A 99 18.33 -2.50 5.66
C LEU A 99 19.03 -1.60 6.71
N GLY A 100 19.04 -1.99 7.99
CA GLY A 100 19.54 -1.18 9.09
C GLY A 100 18.63 0.00 9.42
N GLU A 101 17.32 -0.13 9.22
CA GLU A 101 16.33 0.92 9.46
C GLU A 101 15.63 0.71 10.83
N PRO A 102 16.12 1.35 11.89
CA PRO A 102 15.56 1.18 13.22
C PRO A 102 14.24 1.94 13.44
N GLY A 103 13.89 2.87 12.56
CA GLY A 103 12.82 3.85 12.73
C GLY A 103 13.32 5.19 13.31
N PRO A 104 12.43 6.11 13.70
CA PRO A 104 10.96 5.95 13.71
C PRO A 104 10.33 5.91 12.31
N PHE A 105 9.08 5.39 12.24
CA PHE A 105 8.36 5.20 10.98
C PHE A 105 7.04 5.96 10.94
N VAL A 106 6.70 6.49 9.76
CA VAL A 106 5.32 6.78 9.35
C VAL A 106 4.89 5.70 8.38
N LEU A 107 3.79 5.02 8.68
CA LEU A 107 3.24 3.97 7.83
C LEU A 107 2.23 4.57 6.86
N CYS A 108 2.33 4.23 5.58
CA CYS A 108 1.38 4.65 4.56
C CYS A 108 0.87 3.42 3.81
N GLY A 109 -0.40 3.08 3.96
CA GLY A 109 -1.01 1.89 3.36
C GLY A 109 -2.15 2.21 2.41
N HIS A 110 -2.14 1.62 1.21
CA HIS A 110 -3.19 1.77 0.21
C HIS A 110 -4.08 0.53 0.16
N SER A 111 -5.40 0.71 0.09
CA SER A 111 -6.33 -0.39 -0.17
C SER A 111 -6.23 -1.51 0.90
N MET A 112 -6.04 -2.76 0.50
CA MET A 112 -5.86 -3.91 1.40
C MET A 112 -4.74 -3.71 2.42
N ALA A 113 -3.74 -2.90 2.10
CA ALA A 113 -2.60 -2.65 2.99
C ALA A 113 -2.97 -1.92 4.29
N GLY A 114 -4.18 -1.36 4.42
CA GLY A 114 -4.67 -0.88 5.71
C GLY A 114 -4.65 -1.95 6.80
N LEU A 115 -4.85 -3.22 6.44
CA LEU A 115 -4.76 -4.37 7.34
C LEU A 115 -3.32 -4.65 7.76
N HIS A 116 -2.40 -4.63 6.79
CA HIS A 116 -0.96 -4.87 7.03
C HIS A 116 -0.33 -3.79 7.89
N VAL A 117 -0.67 -2.52 7.61
CA VAL A 117 -0.24 -1.35 8.39
C VAL A 117 -0.69 -1.46 9.85
N ARG A 118 -1.93 -1.90 10.08
CA ARG A 118 -2.46 -2.07 11.44
C ARG A 118 -1.69 -3.15 12.21
N LEU A 119 -1.42 -4.29 11.57
CA LEU A 119 -0.64 -5.38 12.16
C LEU A 119 0.80 -4.96 12.46
N PHE A 120 1.46 -4.32 11.49
CA PHE A 120 2.82 -3.84 11.69
C PHE A 120 2.89 -2.79 12.81
N ALA A 121 1.93 -1.86 12.87
CA ALA A 121 1.87 -0.83 13.93
C ALA A 121 1.69 -1.46 15.32
N ALA A 122 0.85 -2.47 15.46
CA ALA A 122 0.63 -3.15 16.73
C ALA A 122 1.91 -3.86 17.22
N GLY A 123 2.62 -4.56 16.34
CA GLY A 123 3.89 -5.23 16.66
C GLY A 123 5.07 -4.27 16.88
N ASN A 124 4.96 -3.00 16.43
CA ASN A 124 6.04 -2.02 16.42
C ASN A 124 5.66 -0.67 17.04
N ALA A 125 4.78 -0.67 18.04
CA ALA A 125 4.19 0.55 18.61
C ALA A 125 5.22 1.59 19.07
N ALA A 126 6.38 1.17 19.57
CA ALA A 126 7.45 2.09 20.01
C ALA A 126 8.21 2.76 18.84
N ARG A 127 8.07 2.24 17.63
CA ARG A 127 8.79 2.71 16.41
C ARG A 127 7.88 3.44 15.42
N VAL A 128 6.55 3.29 15.55
CA VAL A 128 5.57 3.92 14.66
C VAL A 128 5.10 5.22 15.29
N VAL A 129 5.26 6.33 14.56
CA VAL A 129 4.94 7.68 15.03
C VAL A 129 3.78 8.32 14.28
N GLY A 130 3.26 7.67 13.25
CA GLY A 130 2.09 8.14 12.49
C GLY A 130 1.64 7.14 11.44
N VAL A 131 0.38 7.27 11.01
CA VAL A 131 -0.25 6.39 10.03
C VAL A 131 -1.02 7.20 8.98
N VAL A 132 -0.90 6.79 7.71
CA VAL A 132 -1.66 7.33 6.58
C VAL A 132 -2.39 6.18 5.89
N LEU A 133 -3.71 6.25 5.84
CA LEU A 133 -4.57 5.25 5.21
C LEU A 133 -5.14 5.82 3.92
N VAL A 134 -4.69 5.30 2.78
CA VAL A 134 -5.05 5.79 1.45
C VAL A 134 -6.12 4.88 0.85
N ASP A 135 -7.36 5.34 0.85
CA ASP A 135 -8.55 4.57 0.41
C ASP A 135 -8.53 3.12 0.92
N ALA A 136 -8.11 2.99 2.19
CA ALA A 136 -7.68 1.74 2.78
C ALA A 136 -8.86 0.94 3.37
N THR A 137 -8.69 -0.38 3.36
CA THR A 137 -9.60 -1.32 4.04
C THR A 137 -9.26 -1.37 5.52
N THR A 138 -10.28 -1.28 6.37
CA THR A 138 -10.17 -1.54 7.80
C THR A 138 -10.73 -2.94 8.13
N PRO A 139 -10.31 -3.58 9.23
CA PRO A 139 -10.86 -4.89 9.61
C PRO A 139 -12.38 -4.87 9.77
N GLU A 140 -12.92 -3.76 10.27
CA GLU A 140 -14.35 -3.56 10.52
C GLU A 140 -15.17 -3.50 9.22
N ALA A 141 -14.53 -3.19 8.09
CA ALA A 141 -15.18 -3.22 6.77
C ALA A 141 -15.70 -4.61 6.40
N MET A 142 -15.05 -5.68 6.91
CA MET A 142 -15.45 -7.06 6.64
C MET A 142 -16.77 -7.45 7.30
N ASP A 143 -17.30 -6.67 8.23
CA ASP A 143 -18.64 -6.87 8.84
C ASP A 143 -19.76 -6.52 7.84
N SER A 144 -19.44 -5.75 6.82
CA SER A 144 -20.37 -5.45 5.72
C SER A 144 -20.49 -6.65 4.78
N ARG A 145 -21.72 -7.17 4.60
CA ARG A 145 -22.00 -8.23 3.61
C ARG A 145 -21.61 -7.83 2.19
N MET A 146 -21.69 -6.55 1.87
CA MET A 146 -21.28 -6.03 0.57
C MET A 146 -19.76 -6.17 0.39
N ILE A 147 -18.97 -5.80 1.39
CA ILE A 147 -17.50 -5.86 1.34
C ILE A 147 -17.00 -7.30 1.39
N SER A 148 -17.53 -8.12 2.30
CA SER A 148 -17.16 -9.54 2.36
C SER A 148 -17.53 -10.29 1.08
N GLY A 149 -18.70 -9.99 0.49
CA GLY A 149 -19.10 -10.51 -0.81
C GLY A 149 -18.17 -10.04 -1.93
N PHE A 150 -17.80 -8.77 -1.97
CA PHE A 150 -16.81 -8.24 -2.92
C PHE A 150 -15.47 -8.99 -2.80
N VAL A 151 -14.94 -9.15 -1.59
CA VAL A 151 -13.66 -9.86 -1.35
C VAL A 151 -13.73 -11.30 -1.85
N GLN A 152 -14.84 -12.03 -1.63
CA GLN A 152 -15.01 -13.38 -2.15
C GLN A 152 -15.02 -13.44 -3.68
N HIS A 153 -15.76 -12.55 -4.34
CA HIS A 153 -15.81 -12.47 -5.81
C HIS A 153 -14.45 -12.04 -6.38
N PHE A 154 -13.81 -11.07 -5.76
CA PHE A 154 -12.48 -10.62 -6.14
C PHE A 154 -11.45 -11.75 -5.99
N GLY A 155 -11.48 -12.52 -4.90
CA GLY A 155 -10.63 -13.69 -4.71
C GLY A 155 -10.84 -14.76 -5.80
N THR A 156 -12.07 -14.94 -6.29
CA THR A 156 -12.34 -15.84 -7.42
C THR A 156 -11.79 -15.27 -8.73
N ALA A 157 -12.01 -13.98 -8.99
CA ALA A 157 -11.51 -13.30 -10.19
C ALA A 157 -9.98 -13.32 -10.25
N THR A 158 -9.29 -13.16 -9.12
CA THR A 158 -7.82 -13.18 -9.06
C THR A 158 -7.23 -14.55 -9.35
N ARG A 159 -7.92 -15.66 -8.96
CA ARG A 159 -7.53 -17.01 -9.36
C ARG A 159 -7.62 -17.23 -10.85
N LEU A 160 -8.69 -16.72 -11.47
CA LEU A 160 -8.84 -16.78 -12.93
C LEU A 160 -7.80 -15.92 -13.64
N ALA A 161 -7.47 -14.74 -13.10
CA ALA A 161 -6.40 -13.91 -13.64
C ALA A 161 -5.02 -14.60 -13.55
N ALA A 162 -4.71 -15.25 -12.43
CA ALA A 162 -3.49 -16.02 -12.27
C ALA A 162 -3.37 -17.16 -13.30
N TRP A 163 -4.46 -17.90 -13.48
CA TRP A 163 -4.53 -18.93 -14.53
C TRP A 163 -4.39 -18.33 -15.94
N GLY A 164 -5.06 -17.20 -16.21
CA GLY A 164 -4.94 -16.49 -17.49
C GLY A 164 -3.51 -16.00 -17.75
N ALA A 165 -2.79 -15.54 -16.72
CA ALA A 165 -1.39 -15.17 -16.83
C ALA A 165 -0.49 -16.36 -17.16
N GLU A 166 -0.69 -17.51 -16.50
CA GLU A 166 0.01 -18.77 -16.79
C GLU A 166 -0.22 -19.23 -18.24
N ALA A 167 -1.45 -19.07 -18.73
CA ALA A 167 -1.81 -19.36 -20.12
C ALA A 167 -1.32 -18.30 -21.14
N GLY A 168 -0.70 -17.20 -20.70
CA GLY A 168 -0.23 -16.11 -21.54
C GLY A 168 -1.32 -15.17 -22.05
N LEU A 169 -2.56 -15.29 -21.54
CA LEU A 169 -3.71 -14.50 -22.01
C LEU A 169 -3.66 -13.03 -21.59
N LEU A 170 -2.89 -12.69 -20.56
CA LEU A 170 -2.76 -11.31 -20.07
C LEU A 170 -1.70 -10.51 -20.84
N ALA A 171 -0.74 -11.17 -21.50
CA ALA A 171 0.34 -10.48 -22.20
C ALA A 171 -0.12 -9.47 -23.28
N PRO A 172 -1.12 -9.76 -24.15
CA PRO A 172 -1.61 -8.78 -25.10
C PRO A 172 -2.30 -7.56 -24.47
N LEU A 173 -2.80 -7.70 -23.23
CA LEU A 173 -3.52 -6.67 -22.50
C LEU A 173 -2.60 -5.77 -21.67
N SER A 174 -1.35 -6.17 -21.45
CA SER A 174 -0.39 -5.46 -20.60
C SER A 174 -0.11 -4.02 -21.05
N GLY A 175 -0.19 -3.73 -22.36
CA GLY A 175 -0.04 -2.41 -22.93
C GLY A 175 -1.28 -1.50 -22.85
N THR A 176 -2.39 -2.00 -22.31
CA THR A 176 -3.64 -1.25 -22.16
C THR A 176 -3.75 -0.63 -20.76
N GLY A 177 -4.78 0.19 -20.52
CA GLY A 177 -5.10 0.70 -19.18
C GLY A 177 -5.41 -0.38 -18.12
N LEU A 178 -5.67 -1.64 -18.55
CA LEU A 178 -5.79 -2.76 -17.62
C LEU A 178 -4.43 -3.14 -17.03
N GLY A 179 -3.34 -3.01 -17.80
CA GLY A 179 -1.99 -3.31 -17.33
C GLY A 179 -1.42 -2.26 -16.37
N ASP A 180 -1.98 -1.05 -16.39
CA ASP A 180 -1.58 0.05 -15.49
C ASP A 180 -2.75 1.00 -15.24
N ALA A 181 -3.59 0.67 -14.27
CA ALA A 181 -4.73 1.48 -13.87
C ALA A 181 -4.34 2.77 -13.11
N ILE A 182 -3.10 2.88 -12.65
CA ILE A 182 -2.58 4.07 -11.96
C ILE A 182 -2.20 5.14 -12.99
N GLY A 183 -1.73 4.71 -14.16
CA GLY A 183 -1.23 5.60 -15.20
C GLY A 183 0.21 6.06 -14.92
N LEU A 184 1.08 5.13 -14.57
CA LEU A 184 2.49 5.39 -14.28
C LEU A 184 3.29 5.61 -15.56
N GLU A 185 4.22 6.55 -15.52
CA GLU A 185 5.11 6.87 -16.64
C GLU A 185 6.49 6.21 -16.47
N GLY A 186 7.24 6.12 -17.57
CA GLY A 186 8.63 5.68 -17.57
C GLY A 186 8.84 4.26 -17.04
N ALA A 187 9.91 4.08 -16.25
CA ALA A 187 10.30 2.78 -15.70
C ALA A 187 9.23 2.15 -14.79
N PRO A 188 8.59 2.90 -13.85
CA PRO A 188 7.50 2.33 -13.03
C PRO A 188 6.33 1.78 -13.86
N GLY A 189 5.94 2.48 -14.91
CA GLY A 189 4.88 2.01 -15.81
C GLY A 189 5.28 0.75 -16.60
N MET A 190 6.55 0.62 -16.99
CA MET A 190 7.06 -0.61 -17.61
C MET A 190 7.06 -1.78 -16.62
N GLU A 191 7.49 -1.55 -15.37
CA GLU A 191 7.46 -2.55 -14.29
C GLU A 191 6.02 -3.01 -14.02
N LYS A 192 5.06 -2.07 -13.97
CA LYS A 192 3.65 -2.38 -13.73
C LYS A 192 3.03 -3.23 -14.83
N ARG A 193 3.24 -2.86 -16.09
CA ARG A 193 2.74 -3.61 -17.26
C ARG A 193 3.37 -5.01 -17.35
N TRP A 194 4.65 -5.12 -17.02
CA TRP A 194 5.31 -6.42 -16.96
C TRP A 194 4.71 -7.30 -15.86
N ALA A 195 4.55 -6.77 -14.65
CA ALA A 195 3.98 -7.49 -13.52
C ALA A 195 2.54 -7.96 -13.81
N PHE A 196 1.73 -7.15 -14.49
CA PHE A 196 0.37 -7.51 -14.90
C PHE A 196 0.33 -8.79 -15.76
N ALA A 197 1.30 -9.00 -16.63
CA ALA A 197 1.38 -10.17 -17.48
C ALA A 197 2.21 -11.31 -16.85
N ASN A 198 2.89 -11.08 -15.72
CA ASN A 198 3.78 -12.05 -15.11
C ASN A 198 3.01 -13.11 -14.33
N PRO A 199 3.15 -14.41 -14.70
CA PRO A 199 2.44 -15.51 -14.02
C PRO A 199 2.76 -15.60 -12.53
N GLY A 200 4.05 -15.47 -12.15
CA GLY A 200 4.48 -15.53 -10.75
C GLY A 200 3.86 -14.44 -9.92
N HIS A 201 3.90 -13.18 -10.40
CA HIS A 201 3.27 -12.05 -9.72
C HIS A 201 1.76 -12.29 -9.51
N ASN A 202 1.04 -12.69 -10.55
CA ASN A 202 -0.41 -12.93 -10.46
C ASN A 202 -0.74 -14.10 -9.53
N HIS A 203 0.05 -15.17 -9.56
CA HIS A 203 -0.09 -16.30 -8.65
C HIS A 203 -0.01 -15.84 -7.18
N TRP A 204 1.06 -15.16 -6.80
CA TRP A 204 1.30 -14.76 -5.42
C TRP A 204 0.36 -13.65 -4.96
N ALA A 205 0.02 -12.70 -5.83
CA ALA A 205 -1.00 -11.69 -5.54
C ALA A 205 -2.37 -12.34 -5.29
N SER A 206 -2.75 -13.36 -6.05
CA SER A 206 -3.97 -14.14 -5.81
C SER A 206 -3.91 -14.87 -4.46
N ARG A 207 -2.75 -15.41 -4.05
CA ARG A 207 -2.58 -16.05 -2.73
C ARG A 207 -2.79 -15.07 -1.57
N GLU A 208 -2.24 -13.85 -1.68
CA GLU A 208 -2.50 -12.79 -0.69
C GLU A 208 -3.98 -12.41 -0.61
N VAL A 209 -4.64 -12.22 -1.76
CA VAL A 209 -6.08 -11.89 -1.78
C VAL A 209 -6.93 -12.99 -1.15
N GLN A 210 -6.56 -14.26 -1.32
CA GLN A 210 -7.26 -15.37 -0.66
C GLN A 210 -7.10 -15.36 0.87
N CYS A 211 -6.03 -14.77 1.40
CA CYS A 211 -5.82 -14.57 2.83
C CYS A 211 -6.45 -13.25 3.37
N TRP A 212 -7.20 -12.49 2.55
CA TRP A 212 -7.74 -11.19 2.96
C TRP A 212 -8.60 -11.28 4.22
N ALA A 213 -9.48 -12.27 4.32
CA ALA A 213 -10.33 -12.45 5.50
C ALA A 213 -9.52 -12.80 6.76
N ASP A 214 -8.46 -13.63 6.61
CA ASP A 214 -7.54 -13.95 7.70
C ASP A 214 -6.76 -12.72 8.13
N SER A 215 -6.20 -11.96 7.19
CA SER A 215 -5.51 -10.69 7.46
C SER A 215 -6.42 -9.68 8.18
N ALA A 216 -7.69 -9.62 7.82
CA ALA A 216 -8.66 -8.75 8.49
C ALA A 216 -8.97 -9.21 9.92
N ARG A 217 -9.07 -10.53 10.15
CA ARG A 217 -9.23 -11.11 11.49
C ARG A 217 -8.00 -10.80 12.37
N GLU A 218 -6.80 -11.06 11.87
CA GLU A 218 -5.54 -10.78 12.54
C GLU A 218 -5.40 -9.29 12.90
N ALA A 219 -5.67 -8.39 11.94
CA ALA A 219 -5.65 -6.95 12.15
C ALA A 219 -6.70 -6.49 13.18
N ARG A 220 -7.85 -7.16 13.27
CA ARG A 220 -8.87 -6.90 14.30
C ARG A 220 -8.38 -7.34 15.69
N GLU A 221 -7.80 -8.53 15.79
CA GLU A 221 -7.22 -9.08 17.02
C GLU A 221 -6.06 -8.23 17.55
N ALA A 222 -5.28 -7.63 16.66
CA ALA A 222 -4.21 -6.69 17.00
C ALA A 222 -4.71 -5.38 17.65
N GLY A 223 -6.01 -5.11 17.61
CA GLY A 223 -6.62 -3.93 18.22
C GLY A 223 -6.60 -2.68 17.34
N THR A 224 -7.01 -1.55 17.88
CA THR A 224 -7.03 -0.25 17.19
C THR A 224 -5.67 0.46 17.32
N PHE A 225 -5.45 1.50 16.50
CA PHE A 225 -4.30 2.39 16.72
C PHE A 225 -4.42 3.11 18.07
N ASP A 226 -3.27 3.40 18.70
CA ASP A 226 -3.25 4.24 19.91
C ASP A 226 -3.88 5.61 19.59
N PRO A 227 -4.84 6.11 20.36
CA PRO A 227 -5.45 7.42 20.11
C PRO A 227 -4.46 8.59 20.06
N ARG A 228 -3.29 8.46 20.67
CA ARG A 228 -2.23 9.47 20.63
C ARG A 228 -1.45 9.49 19.31
N LEU A 229 -1.56 8.42 18.52
CA LEU A 229 -0.89 8.32 17.24
C LEU A 229 -1.62 9.18 16.19
N PRO A 230 -0.94 10.12 15.51
CA PRO A 230 -1.53 10.83 14.38
C PRO A 230 -1.96 9.87 13.27
N VAL A 231 -3.21 9.98 12.84
CA VAL A 231 -3.79 9.15 11.77
C VAL A 231 -4.43 10.03 10.71
N ALA A 232 -3.91 9.95 9.49
CA ALA A 232 -4.53 10.58 8.32
C ALA A 232 -5.26 9.52 7.48
N VAL A 233 -6.48 9.84 7.07
CA VAL A 233 -7.28 9.02 6.15
C VAL A 233 -7.55 9.82 4.89
N ILE A 234 -7.05 9.35 3.75
CA ILE A 234 -7.18 9.98 2.44
C ILE A 234 -8.12 9.13 1.60
N LEU A 235 -9.24 9.71 1.16
CA LEU A 235 -10.30 8.98 0.45
C LEU A 235 -10.56 9.59 -0.93
N THR A 236 -11.02 8.77 -1.87
CA THR A 236 -11.53 9.25 -3.16
C THR A 236 -12.86 9.97 -3.01
N GLY A 237 -13.18 10.88 -3.95
CA GLY A 237 -14.46 11.57 -4.03
C GLY A 237 -14.55 12.83 -3.15
N THR A 238 -15.70 13.14 -2.62
CA THR A 238 -15.97 14.36 -1.84
C THR A 238 -16.59 14.06 -0.46
N ALA A 239 -16.45 14.99 0.48
CA ALA A 239 -17.04 14.87 1.82
C ALA A 239 -18.59 14.78 1.80
N ALA A 240 -19.22 15.32 0.75
CA ALA A 240 -20.68 15.30 0.60
C ALA A 240 -21.22 13.90 0.19
N GLU A 241 -20.40 13.06 -0.41
CA GLU A 241 -20.82 11.71 -0.81
C GLU A 241 -21.00 10.83 0.43
N ARG A 242 -22.22 10.35 0.63
CA ARG A 242 -22.56 9.47 1.75
C ARG A 242 -22.54 8.02 1.32
N SER A 243 -21.66 7.21 1.90
CA SER A 243 -21.74 5.75 1.86
C SER A 243 -21.54 5.20 3.26
N GLY A 244 -22.24 4.15 3.63
CA GLY A 244 -22.03 3.48 4.93
C GLY A 244 -20.61 2.97 5.12
N PHE A 245 -19.89 2.72 4.01
CA PHE A 245 -18.50 2.28 4.03
C PHE A 245 -17.52 3.38 4.46
N ARG A 246 -17.80 4.66 4.13
CA ARG A 246 -16.94 5.79 4.52
C ARG A 246 -16.85 5.98 6.03
N GLY A 247 -17.93 5.72 6.76
CA GLY A 247 -17.91 5.77 8.22
C GLY A 247 -16.88 4.81 8.80
N VAL A 248 -16.79 3.62 8.25
CA VAL A 248 -15.82 2.59 8.67
C VAL A 248 -14.39 2.97 8.26
N GLN A 249 -14.19 3.49 7.04
CA GLN A 249 -12.88 3.92 6.56
C GLN A 249 -12.33 5.12 7.37
N THR A 250 -13.19 6.05 7.79
CA THR A 250 -12.78 7.24 8.55
C THR A 250 -12.63 6.99 10.05
N ALA A 251 -13.14 5.88 10.57
CA ALA A 251 -13.11 5.56 11.99
C ALA A 251 -11.70 5.64 12.62
N PRO A 252 -10.59 5.20 11.97
CA PRO A 252 -9.27 5.32 12.55
C PRO A 252 -8.83 6.78 12.80
N ALA A 253 -9.12 7.69 11.85
CA ALA A 253 -8.81 9.12 12.05
C ALA A 253 -9.71 9.76 13.11
N ARG A 254 -10.99 9.37 13.18
CA ARG A 254 -11.91 9.87 14.21
C ARG A 254 -11.56 9.41 15.62
N ALA A 255 -10.94 8.24 15.75
CA ALA A 255 -10.47 7.70 17.02
C ALA A 255 -9.13 8.30 17.49
N SER A 256 -8.39 8.94 16.59
CA SER A 256 -7.13 9.61 16.90
C SER A 256 -7.37 11.02 17.46
N ASN A 257 -6.60 11.38 18.50
CA ASN A 257 -6.56 12.76 19.04
C ASN A 257 -5.95 13.74 18.01
N HIS A 258 -5.28 13.23 16.99
CA HIS A 258 -4.63 13.97 15.90
C HIS A 258 -5.07 13.38 14.55
N GLY A 259 -6.39 13.28 14.36
CA GLY A 259 -6.96 12.73 13.13
C GLY A 259 -7.06 13.74 12.02
N LEU A 260 -6.75 13.33 10.79
CA LEU A 260 -6.98 14.07 9.55
C LEU A 260 -7.83 13.24 8.60
N ILE A 261 -8.84 13.82 7.99
CA ILE A 261 -9.61 13.20 6.90
C ILE A 261 -9.55 14.15 5.70
N ASP A 262 -9.04 13.65 4.58
CA ASP A 262 -8.95 14.40 3.32
C ASP A 262 -9.66 13.63 2.20
N TYR A 263 -10.32 14.35 1.28
CA TYR A 263 -11.07 13.80 0.15
C TYR A 263 -10.50 14.31 -1.16
N VAL A 264 -10.23 13.40 -2.08
CA VAL A 264 -9.59 13.70 -3.37
C VAL A 264 -10.62 13.58 -4.50
N ALA A 265 -11.25 14.71 -4.83
CA ALA A 265 -12.21 14.77 -5.92
C ALA A 265 -11.55 14.44 -7.26
N GLY A 266 -12.25 13.65 -8.08
CA GLY A 266 -11.77 13.26 -9.41
C GLY A 266 -10.77 12.10 -9.43
N ALA A 267 -10.22 11.70 -8.28
CA ALA A 267 -9.39 10.51 -8.19
C ALA A 267 -10.24 9.23 -8.18
N SER A 268 -9.74 8.17 -8.79
CA SER A 268 -10.21 6.80 -8.57
C SER A 268 -9.33 6.10 -7.54
N HIS A 269 -9.78 4.93 -7.07
CA HIS A 269 -9.03 4.08 -6.14
C HIS A 269 -7.55 3.85 -6.55
N ALA A 270 -7.30 3.60 -7.83
CA ALA A 270 -5.95 3.40 -8.35
C ALA A 270 -5.22 4.72 -8.62
N THR A 271 -5.89 5.69 -9.25
CA THR A 271 -5.22 6.94 -9.68
C THR A 271 -4.82 7.85 -8.52
N MET A 272 -5.28 7.61 -7.28
CA MET A 272 -4.80 8.32 -6.10
C MET A 272 -3.28 8.25 -5.91
N LEU A 273 -2.65 7.19 -6.42
CA LEU A 273 -1.21 6.98 -6.32
C LEU A 273 -0.41 7.67 -7.44
N ASN A 274 -1.06 8.22 -8.46
CA ASN A 274 -0.36 8.91 -9.55
C ASN A 274 0.06 10.35 -9.17
N GLY A 275 0.92 10.95 -10.01
CA GLY A 275 1.48 12.27 -9.76
C GLY A 275 0.46 13.41 -9.67
N VAL A 276 -0.74 13.24 -10.25
CA VAL A 276 -1.80 14.27 -10.22
C VAL A 276 -2.44 14.38 -8.83
N TYR A 277 -2.68 13.23 -8.16
CA TYR A 277 -3.44 13.18 -6.92
C TYR A 277 -2.59 12.91 -5.67
N ALA A 278 -1.32 12.55 -5.83
CA ALA A 278 -0.44 12.16 -4.73
C ALA A 278 -0.20 13.28 -3.69
N ASP A 279 -0.46 14.55 -4.00
CA ASP A 279 -0.27 15.65 -3.03
C ASP A 279 -1.13 15.50 -1.77
N ALA A 280 -2.31 14.90 -1.88
CA ALA A 280 -3.13 14.58 -0.72
C ALA A 280 -2.43 13.58 0.22
N ILE A 281 -1.74 12.59 -0.36
CA ILE A 281 -0.96 11.62 0.41
C ILE A 281 0.21 12.30 1.10
N ILE A 282 0.87 13.24 0.41
CA ILE A 282 1.99 14.01 1.00
C ILE A 282 1.49 14.82 2.19
N ARG A 283 0.35 15.53 2.07
CA ARG A 283 -0.26 16.23 3.21
C ARG A 283 -0.56 15.28 4.39
N GLY A 284 -1.08 14.08 4.10
CA GLY A 284 -1.30 13.06 5.12
C GLY A 284 -0.02 12.63 5.83
N VAL A 285 1.07 12.46 5.08
CA VAL A 285 2.40 12.11 5.64
C VAL A 285 2.95 13.26 6.49
N GLU A 286 2.90 14.50 6.00
CA GLU A 286 3.34 15.68 6.74
C GLU A 286 2.54 15.86 8.04
N HIS A 287 1.22 15.68 7.99
CA HIS A 287 0.36 15.66 9.19
C HIS A 287 0.79 14.56 10.18
N ALA A 288 1.00 13.33 9.69
CA ALA A 288 1.42 12.19 10.52
C ALA A 288 2.81 12.37 11.14
N MET A 289 3.64 13.25 10.58
CA MET A 289 4.95 13.65 11.12
C MET A 289 4.87 14.86 12.07
N GLY A 290 3.70 15.48 12.24
CA GLY A 290 3.54 16.73 12.99
C GLY A 290 4.18 17.94 12.31
N LEU A 291 4.34 17.90 10.98
CA LEU A 291 4.83 19.02 10.16
C LEU A 291 3.65 19.97 9.84
N ALA A 292 3.95 21.25 9.63
CA ALA A 292 2.94 22.17 9.13
C ALA A 292 2.48 21.73 7.74
N VAL A 293 1.18 21.59 7.56
CA VAL A 293 0.58 21.23 6.27
C VAL A 293 0.37 22.52 5.47
N ASP A 294 1.00 22.61 4.30
CA ASP A 294 0.74 23.75 3.39
C ASP A 294 -0.68 23.65 2.81
N ASP A 295 -1.55 24.57 3.15
CA ASP A 295 -2.95 24.64 2.73
C ASP A 295 -3.14 25.01 1.22
N ALA A 296 -2.34 24.48 0.34
CA ALA A 296 -2.48 24.69 -1.09
C ALA A 296 -3.55 23.74 -1.68
N GLY A 297 -4.82 24.13 -1.58
CA GLY A 297 -5.87 23.70 -2.52
C GLY A 297 -6.70 22.47 -2.19
N GLY A 298 -6.95 22.13 -0.92
CA GLY A 298 -7.86 21.03 -0.56
C GLY A 298 -8.81 21.41 0.59
N SER A 299 -10.07 21.00 0.51
CA SER A 299 -11.03 21.11 1.62
C SER A 299 -10.68 20.09 2.71
N THR A 300 -9.82 20.48 3.63
CA THR A 300 -9.52 19.67 4.82
C THR A 300 -10.57 19.95 5.89
N SER A 301 -11.32 18.93 6.31
CA SER A 301 -12.09 19.01 7.55
C SER A 301 -11.28 18.34 8.67
N ARG A 302 -10.89 19.10 9.70
CA ARG A 302 -10.46 18.50 10.96
C ARG A 302 -11.60 17.65 11.49
N ALA A 303 -11.33 16.45 11.96
CA ALA A 303 -12.35 15.68 12.66
C ALA A 303 -12.74 16.46 13.93
N GLU A 304 -13.94 16.99 13.98
CA GLU A 304 -14.49 17.48 15.24
C GLU A 304 -14.80 16.28 16.16
N PRO A 305 -14.62 16.46 17.47
CA PRO A 305 -14.75 15.38 18.46
C PRO A 305 -16.14 14.76 18.55
#